data_8b83ed794775e30e4c4465ff2406eadc
#
_entry.id   8b83ed794775e30e4c4465ff2406eadc
#
_cell.length_a   1.000
_cell.length_b   1.000
_cell.length_c   1.000
_cell.angle_alpha   90.00
_cell.angle_beta   90.00
_cell.angle_gamma   90.00
#
_symmetry.space_group_name_H-M   'P 1'
#
loop_
_entity.id
_entity.type
_entity.pdbx_description
1 polymer ?
#
loop_
_entity_poly.entity_id
_entity_poly.type
_entity_poly.pdbx_seq_one_letter_code
_entity_poly.pdbx_strand_id
1 'polypeptide(L)'
;MQEKKTITAYKKGLREVILKTAMKAFAEKGIRAVKMDDIAETLAISKRTMYEIYATKEELLYEGVKMSRESSKQKYMELSMGNDVMAILLTAYQMRLEEANSTNPLFYDDLVKYPRVLRYPNRERKNIREKMMQFFERGAKEGYFRHDINYELVPLLFDALGRYIQEERLYKKYSVKEIFRGMPLVLLRGLCTENGIEKLQKISR
;
A
#
# COMPACT_ATOMS: atom_id res chain seq x y z
N MET A 1 -24.26 28.92 15.70
CA MET A 1 -24.20 27.47 15.33
C MET A 1 -23.58 27.24 13.93
N GLN A 2 -23.78 28.13 12.97
CA GLN A 2 -23.16 28.08 11.62
C GLN A 2 -21.65 28.26 11.61
N GLU A 3 -21.08 29.20 12.36
CA GLU A 3 -19.62 29.44 12.43
C GLU A 3 -18.82 28.22 12.91
N LYS A 4 -19.29 27.51 13.94
CA LYS A 4 -18.62 26.29 14.43
C LYS A 4 -18.61 25.17 13.38
N LYS A 5 -19.67 25.04 12.57
CA LYS A 5 -19.73 24.07 11.47
C LYS A 5 -18.75 24.43 10.35
N THR A 6 -18.60 25.71 10.02
CA THR A 6 -17.68 26.21 8.98
C THR A 6 -16.22 26.03 9.39
N ILE A 7 -15.87 26.34 10.66
CA ILE A 7 -14.51 26.13 11.21
C ILE A 7 -14.16 24.63 11.22
N THR A 8 -15.11 23.76 11.54
CA THR A 8 -14.91 22.32 11.55
C THR A 8 -14.73 21.77 10.13
N ALA A 9 -15.49 22.25 9.15
CA ALA A 9 -15.36 21.88 7.74
C ALA A 9 -14.02 22.36 7.15
N TYR A 10 -13.62 23.59 7.44
CA TYR A 10 -12.32 24.14 7.05
C TYR A 10 -11.15 23.32 7.63
N LYS A 11 -11.18 23.02 8.93
CA LYS A 11 -10.16 22.20 9.57
C LYS A 11 -10.09 20.79 8.98
N LYS A 12 -11.23 20.20 8.60
CA LYS A 12 -11.27 18.88 7.94
C LYS A 12 -10.64 18.94 6.54
N GLY A 13 -10.97 19.91 5.74
CA GLY A 13 -10.36 20.12 4.42
C GLY A 13 -8.85 20.36 4.50
N LEU A 14 -8.42 21.22 5.42
CA LEU A 14 -7.00 21.49 5.65
C LEU A 14 -6.24 20.26 6.11
N ARG A 15 -6.85 19.41 6.94
CA ARG A 15 -6.29 18.13 7.38
C ARG A 15 -5.95 17.20 6.20
N GLU A 16 -6.84 17.09 5.24
CA GLU A 16 -6.62 16.28 4.03
C GLU A 16 -5.52 16.86 3.12
N VAL A 17 -5.48 18.19 2.98
CA VAL A 17 -4.44 18.87 2.19
C VAL A 17 -3.06 18.65 2.83
N ILE A 18 -2.96 18.80 4.15
CA ILE A 18 -1.72 18.52 4.90
C ILE A 18 -1.27 17.08 4.68
N LEU A 19 -2.18 16.11 4.80
CA LEU A 19 -1.86 14.69 4.59
C LEU A 19 -1.32 14.42 3.18
N LYS A 20 -1.99 14.91 2.15
CA LYS A 20 -1.57 14.72 0.75
C LYS A 20 -0.20 15.35 0.49
N THR A 21 0.02 16.58 0.95
CA THR A 21 1.29 17.30 0.79
C THR A 21 2.42 16.59 1.53
N ALA A 22 2.18 16.17 2.77
CA ALA A 22 3.15 15.43 3.56
C ALA A 22 3.53 14.09 2.93
N MET A 23 2.56 13.29 2.52
CA MET A 23 2.81 11.98 1.92
C MET A 23 3.56 12.11 0.60
N LYS A 24 3.26 13.11 -0.22
CA LYS A 24 4.02 13.43 -1.43
C LYS A 24 5.47 13.78 -1.09
N ALA A 25 5.71 14.69 -0.15
CA ALA A 25 7.04 15.09 0.26
C ALA A 25 7.83 13.90 0.87
N PHE A 26 7.19 13.06 1.68
CA PHE A 26 7.79 11.85 2.23
C PHE A 26 8.18 10.85 1.15
N ALA A 27 7.32 10.64 0.14
CA ALA A 27 7.61 9.76 -0.99
C ALA A 27 8.78 10.28 -1.85
N GLU A 28 8.89 11.57 -2.05
CA GLU A 28 9.93 12.19 -2.89
C GLU A 28 11.30 12.27 -2.18
N LYS A 29 11.32 12.60 -0.87
CA LYS A 29 12.55 12.97 -0.15
C LYS A 29 12.94 11.99 0.97
N GLY A 30 12.08 11.03 1.30
CA GLY A 30 12.18 10.23 2.52
C GLY A 30 11.53 10.92 3.72
N ILE A 31 11.10 10.11 4.70
CA ILE A 31 10.35 10.62 5.86
C ILE A 31 11.24 11.48 6.77
N ARG A 32 12.50 11.07 6.95
CA ARG A 32 13.41 11.73 7.88
C ARG A 32 13.79 13.14 7.41
N ALA A 33 13.98 13.31 6.11
CA ALA A 33 14.41 14.57 5.51
C ALA A 33 13.36 15.68 5.60
N VAL A 34 12.07 15.34 5.62
CA VAL A 34 10.96 16.30 5.65
C VAL A 34 10.61 16.69 7.08
N LYS A 35 10.60 17.98 7.39
CA LYS A 35 10.15 18.52 8.69
C LYS A 35 8.69 18.95 8.65
N MET A 36 8.03 19.00 9.80
CA MET A 36 6.65 19.52 9.93
C MET A 36 6.58 20.98 9.46
N ASP A 37 7.62 21.73 9.74
CA ASP A 37 7.74 23.15 9.37
C ASP A 37 7.82 23.34 7.84
N ASP A 38 8.51 22.44 7.12
CA ASP A 38 8.62 22.47 5.66
C ASP A 38 7.24 22.28 4.99
N ILE A 39 6.41 21.43 5.60
CA ILE A 39 5.03 21.19 5.13
C ILE A 39 4.16 22.43 5.39
N ALA A 40 4.30 23.04 6.57
CA ALA A 40 3.57 24.25 6.92
C ALA A 40 3.92 25.41 5.97
N GLU A 41 5.20 25.58 5.66
CA GLU A 41 5.69 26.58 4.69
C GLU A 41 5.15 26.31 3.28
N THR A 42 5.21 25.07 2.81
CA THR A 42 4.66 24.68 1.49
C THR A 42 3.18 25.00 1.34
N LEU A 43 2.42 24.93 2.44
CA LEU A 43 0.98 25.19 2.47
C LEU A 43 0.62 26.64 2.86
N ALA A 44 1.62 27.49 3.09
CA ALA A 44 1.44 28.86 3.58
C ALA A 44 0.55 28.94 4.83
N ILE A 45 0.68 27.97 5.74
CA ILE A 45 0.01 27.94 7.04
C ILE A 45 1.00 28.19 8.18
N SER A 46 0.50 28.70 9.33
CA SER A 46 1.36 28.88 10.49
C SER A 46 1.82 27.55 11.08
N LYS A 47 3.04 27.49 11.65
CA LYS A 47 3.51 26.35 12.42
C LYS A 47 2.52 25.95 13.51
N ARG A 48 1.95 26.94 14.20
CA ARG A 48 0.92 26.73 15.22
C ARG A 48 -0.27 25.95 14.65
N THR A 49 -0.80 26.34 13.49
CA THR A 49 -1.91 25.65 12.81
C THR A 49 -1.53 24.21 12.46
N MET A 50 -0.30 24.00 11.96
CA MET A 50 0.20 22.67 11.65
C MET A 50 0.20 21.76 12.88
N TYR A 51 0.79 22.22 13.99
CA TYR A 51 0.90 21.45 15.23
C TYR A 51 -0.43 21.32 16.00
N GLU A 52 -1.40 22.21 15.79
CA GLU A 52 -2.77 22.04 16.29
C GLU A 52 -3.54 20.92 15.55
N ILE A 53 -3.20 20.64 14.29
CA ILE A 53 -3.85 19.62 13.47
C ILE A 53 -3.17 18.26 13.63
N TYR A 54 -1.84 18.23 13.62
CA TYR A 54 -1.00 17.05 13.82
C TYR A 54 0.11 17.36 14.83
N ALA A 55 -0.01 16.81 16.02
CA ALA A 55 0.95 17.08 17.10
C ALA A 55 2.36 16.56 16.81
N THR A 56 2.47 15.48 16.04
CA THR A 56 3.76 14.86 15.72
C THR A 56 3.82 14.38 14.25
N LYS A 57 5.05 14.27 13.73
CA LYS A 57 5.30 13.68 12.41
C LYS A 57 4.85 12.21 12.34
N GLU A 58 4.97 11.47 13.43
CA GLU A 58 4.51 10.07 13.48
C GLU A 58 2.99 9.97 13.34
N GLU A 59 2.24 10.87 14.00
CA GLU A 59 0.78 10.94 13.86
C GLU A 59 0.38 11.27 12.42
N LEU A 60 1.03 12.29 11.83
CA LEU A 60 0.82 12.67 10.44
C LEU A 60 1.11 11.51 9.48
N LEU A 61 2.23 10.82 9.67
CA LEU A 61 2.61 9.65 8.87
C LEU A 61 1.62 8.50 9.04
N TYR A 62 1.17 8.23 10.27
CA TYR A 62 0.20 7.17 10.57
C TYR A 62 -1.13 7.42 9.84
N GLU A 63 -1.69 8.62 9.95
CA GLU A 63 -2.92 8.97 9.26
C GLU A 63 -2.74 9.00 7.73
N GLY A 64 -1.59 9.44 7.24
CA GLY A 64 -1.28 9.41 5.80
C GLY A 64 -1.21 7.98 5.24
N VAL A 65 -0.52 7.07 5.93
CA VAL A 65 -0.45 5.65 5.53
C VAL A 65 -1.83 4.99 5.62
N LYS A 66 -2.62 5.30 6.65
CA LYS A 66 -4.00 4.82 6.78
C LYS A 66 -4.87 5.30 5.61
N MET A 67 -4.78 6.57 5.24
CA MET A 67 -5.50 7.12 4.09
C MET A 67 -5.09 6.43 2.78
N SER A 68 -3.79 6.19 2.56
CA SER A 68 -3.27 5.47 1.39
C SER A 68 -3.81 4.04 1.33
N ARG A 69 -3.84 3.33 2.47
CA ARG A 69 -4.40 1.97 2.56
C ARG A 69 -5.89 1.93 2.22
N GLU A 70 -6.68 2.89 2.72
CA GLU A 70 -8.11 2.96 2.44
C GLU A 70 -8.37 3.29 0.97
N SER A 71 -7.60 4.21 0.36
CA SER A 71 -7.64 4.49 -1.07
C SER A 71 -7.29 3.25 -1.91
N SER A 72 -6.25 2.50 -1.54
CA SER A 72 -5.88 1.26 -2.23
C SER A 72 -6.97 0.19 -2.12
N LYS A 73 -7.62 0.09 -0.97
CA LYS A 73 -8.75 -0.82 -0.75
C LYS A 73 -9.95 -0.46 -1.63
N GLN A 74 -10.28 0.83 -1.72
CA GLN A 74 -11.36 1.33 -2.58
C GLN A 74 -11.08 1.00 -4.05
N LYS A 75 -9.88 1.29 -4.53
CA LYS A 75 -9.45 0.94 -5.91
C LYS A 75 -9.53 -0.56 -6.17
N TYR A 76 -9.13 -1.40 -5.21
CA TYR A 76 -9.24 -2.84 -5.32
C TYR A 76 -10.70 -3.28 -5.43
N MET A 77 -11.60 -2.69 -4.65
CA MET A 77 -13.04 -2.99 -4.73
C MET A 77 -13.62 -2.63 -6.11
N GLU A 78 -13.27 -1.45 -6.64
CA GLU A 78 -13.69 -1.01 -7.98
C GLU A 78 -13.16 -1.95 -9.07
N LEU A 79 -11.89 -2.35 -9.00
CA LEU A 79 -11.28 -3.31 -9.92
C LEU A 79 -11.92 -4.69 -9.85
N SER A 80 -12.42 -5.09 -8.67
CA SER A 80 -13.04 -6.40 -8.47
C SER A 80 -14.42 -6.52 -9.12
N MET A 81 -15.04 -5.38 -9.49
CA MET A 81 -16.33 -5.35 -10.15
C MET A 81 -16.17 -5.61 -11.65
N GLY A 82 -16.68 -6.74 -12.12
CA GLY A 82 -16.72 -7.06 -13.55
C GLY A 82 -15.41 -7.57 -14.18
N ASN A 83 -14.31 -7.64 -13.44
CA ASN A 83 -13.04 -8.15 -13.94
C ASN A 83 -12.74 -9.56 -13.40
N ASP A 84 -12.07 -10.40 -14.20
CA ASP A 84 -11.52 -11.68 -13.74
C ASP A 84 -10.31 -11.46 -12.80
N VAL A 85 -9.93 -12.49 -12.04
CA VAL A 85 -8.84 -12.36 -11.06
C VAL A 85 -7.50 -12.02 -11.70
N MET A 86 -7.29 -12.42 -12.97
CA MET A 86 -6.02 -12.13 -13.66
C MET A 86 -5.95 -10.68 -14.10
N ALA A 87 -7.06 -10.08 -14.55
CA ALA A 87 -7.15 -8.65 -14.86
C ALA A 87 -6.93 -7.80 -13.60
N ILE A 88 -7.54 -8.20 -12.47
CA ILE A 88 -7.32 -7.55 -11.17
C ILE A 88 -5.86 -7.63 -10.76
N LEU A 89 -5.24 -8.80 -10.88
CA LEU A 89 -3.83 -9.02 -10.51
C LEU A 89 -2.88 -8.17 -11.38
N LEU A 90 -3.12 -8.14 -12.70
CA LEU A 90 -2.37 -7.31 -13.66
C LEU A 90 -2.41 -5.83 -13.28
N THR A 91 -3.61 -5.30 -13.07
CA THR A 91 -3.80 -3.88 -12.75
C THR A 91 -3.19 -3.54 -11.39
N ALA A 92 -3.40 -4.39 -10.38
CA ALA A 92 -2.80 -4.19 -9.05
C ALA A 92 -1.26 -4.20 -9.12
N TYR A 93 -0.67 -5.05 -9.96
CA TYR A 93 0.77 -5.08 -10.18
C TYR A 93 1.29 -3.80 -10.84
N GLN A 94 0.64 -3.34 -11.91
CA GLN A 94 1.02 -2.10 -12.59
C GLN A 94 0.98 -0.90 -11.64
N MET A 95 -0.11 -0.77 -10.87
CA MET A 95 -0.22 0.28 -9.84
C MET A 95 0.91 0.22 -8.80
N ARG A 96 1.30 -0.98 -8.37
CA ARG A 96 2.41 -1.17 -7.44
C ARG A 96 3.76 -0.79 -8.05
N LEU A 97 3.99 -1.08 -9.31
CA LEU A 97 5.21 -0.66 -10.01
C LEU A 97 5.29 0.86 -10.14
N GLU A 98 4.19 1.52 -10.50
CA GLU A 98 4.12 2.98 -10.62
C GLU A 98 4.39 3.65 -9.26
N GLU A 99 3.75 3.18 -8.20
CA GLU A 99 3.96 3.66 -6.83
C GLU A 99 5.42 3.50 -6.40
N ALA A 100 6.00 2.35 -6.67
CA ALA A 100 7.37 2.05 -6.30
C ALA A 100 8.40 2.87 -7.11
N ASN A 101 8.16 3.10 -8.40
CA ASN A 101 9.02 3.90 -9.25
C ASN A 101 8.97 5.40 -8.89
N SER A 102 7.85 5.86 -8.32
CA SER A 102 7.67 7.25 -7.88
C SER A 102 8.10 7.50 -6.43
N THR A 103 8.45 6.46 -5.69
CA THR A 103 8.80 6.55 -4.26
C THR A 103 10.31 6.41 -4.06
N ASN A 104 10.91 7.40 -3.40
CA ASN A 104 12.31 7.34 -3.00
C ASN A 104 12.56 6.16 -2.05
N PRO A 105 13.57 5.31 -2.28
CA PRO A 105 13.90 4.18 -1.39
C PRO A 105 14.11 4.57 0.07
N LEU A 106 14.55 5.80 0.35
CA LEU A 106 14.68 6.34 1.71
C LEU A 106 13.35 6.39 2.47
N PHE A 107 12.22 6.47 1.76
CA PHE A 107 10.90 6.39 2.40
C PHE A 107 10.73 5.06 3.14
N TYR A 108 11.06 3.95 2.49
CA TYR A 108 10.95 2.62 3.08
C TYR A 108 11.95 2.40 4.21
N ASP A 109 13.18 2.88 4.06
CA ASP A 109 14.21 2.85 5.11
C ASP A 109 13.81 3.60 6.37
N ASP A 110 13.20 4.75 6.19
CA ASP A 110 12.73 5.54 7.32
C ASP A 110 11.48 4.95 7.95
N LEU A 111 10.57 4.37 7.14
CA LEU A 111 9.31 3.80 7.60
C LEU A 111 9.52 2.66 8.63
N VAL A 112 10.60 1.90 8.50
CA VAL A 112 10.96 0.83 9.48
C VAL A 112 11.14 1.38 10.89
N LYS A 113 11.51 2.66 11.05
CA LYS A 113 11.66 3.34 12.35
C LYS A 113 10.34 3.69 13.02
N TYR A 114 9.22 3.52 12.31
CA TYR A 114 7.87 3.81 12.80
C TYR A 114 7.03 2.52 12.92
N PRO A 115 7.32 1.64 13.89
CA PRO A 115 6.67 0.32 13.99
C PRO A 115 5.15 0.41 14.18
N ARG A 116 4.65 1.49 14.79
CA ARG A 116 3.22 1.76 14.93
C ARG A 116 2.55 1.95 13.57
N VAL A 117 3.24 2.59 12.63
CA VAL A 117 2.74 2.84 11.26
C VAL A 117 2.75 1.58 10.43
N LEU A 118 3.77 0.72 10.60
CA LEU A 118 3.90 -0.55 9.88
C LEU A 118 2.87 -1.59 10.32
N ARG A 119 2.48 -1.58 11.61
CA ARG A 119 1.57 -2.59 12.15
C ARG A 119 0.14 -2.36 11.67
N TYR A 120 -0.45 -3.40 11.10
CA TYR A 120 -1.89 -3.47 10.94
C TYR A 120 -2.54 -3.90 12.25
N PRO A 121 -3.68 -3.31 12.65
CA PRO A 121 -4.52 -3.88 13.69
C PRO A 121 -4.84 -5.35 13.39
N ASN A 122 -4.91 -6.21 14.41
CA ASN A 122 -5.17 -7.65 14.23
C ASN A 122 -6.44 -7.94 13.42
N ARG A 123 -7.49 -7.12 13.62
CA ARG A 123 -8.75 -7.23 12.88
C ARG A 123 -8.56 -6.97 11.37
N GLU A 124 -7.75 -5.99 11.00
CA GLU A 124 -7.46 -5.68 9.59
C GLU A 124 -6.63 -6.80 8.94
N ARG A 125 -5.65 -7.36 9.66
CA ARG A 125 -4.87 -8.51 9.17
C ARG A 125 -5.75 -9.71 8.85
N LYS A 126 -6.68 -10.03 9.74
CA LYS A 126 -7.64 -11.13 9.52
C LYS A 126 -8.47 -10.88 8.28
N ASN A 127 -9.05 -9.68 8.14
CA ASN A 127 -9.86 -9.30 6.98
C ASN A 127 -9.06 -9.34 5.67
N ILE A 128 -7.79 -8.90 5.66
CA ILE A 128 -6.92 -8.98 4.48
C ILE A 128 -6.67 -10.44 4.08
N ARG A 129 -6.40 -11.33 5.04
CA ARG A 129 -6.20 -12.76 4.78
C ARG A 129 -7.45 -13.42 4.21
N GLU A 130 -8.61 -13.16 4.81
CA GLU A 130 -9.90 -13.67 4.34
C GLU A 130 -10.19 -13.22 2.88
N LYS A 131 -9.95 -11.96 2.56
CA LYS A 131 -10.12 -11.44 1.20
C LYS A 131 -9.12 -12.05 0.21
N MET A 132 -7.87 -12.25 0.64
CA MET A 132 -6.86 -12.91 -0.19
C MET A 132 -7.23 -14.36 -0.48
N MET A 133 -7.71 -15.09 0.52
CA MET A 133 -8.22 -16.45 0.36
C MET A 133 -9.38 -16.49 -0.65
N GLN A 134 -10.39 -15.64 -0.45
CA GLN A 134 -11.53 -15.52 -1.37
C GLN A 134 -11.12 -15.19 -2.81
N PHE A 135 -10.09 -14.35 -2.98
CA PHE A 135 -9.54 -14.02 -4.29
C PHE A 135 -8.95 -15.26 -4.98
N PHE A 136 -8.17 -16.06 -4.27
CA PHE A 136 -7.59 -17.28 -4.83
C PHE A 136 -8.64 -18.36 -5.11
N GLU A 137 -9.61 -18.55 -4.22
CA GLU A 137 -10.74 -19.46 -4.42
C GLU A 137 -11.58 -19.06 -5.64
N ARG A 138 -11.82 -17.77 -5.81
CA ARG A 138 -12.48 -17.23 -7.01
C ARG A 138 -11.67 -17.53 -8.27
N GLY A 139 -10.36 -17.32 -8.25
CA GLY A 139 -9.50 -17.59 -9.38
C GLY A 139 -9.39 -19.08 -9.72
N ALA A 140 -9.55 -19.97 -8.74
CA ALA A 140 -9.68 -21.40 -8.97
C ALA A 140 -11.00 -21.72 -9.71
N LYS A 141 -12.12 -21.13 -9.29
CA LYS A 141 -13.42 -21.26 -9.98
C LYS A 141 -13.38 -20.69 -11.40
N GLU A 142 -12.62 -19.64 -11.63
CA GLU A 142 -12.39 -19.04 -12.96
C GLU A 142 -11.40 -19.86 -13.82
N GLY A 143 -10.78 -20.90 -13.27
CA GLY A 143 -9.86 -21.80 -13.97
C GLY A 143 -8.42 -21.29 -14.09
N TYR A 144 -8.05 -20.22 -13.38
CA TYR A 144 -6.71 -19.64 -13.41
C TYR A 144 -5.80 -20.18 -12.33
N PHE A 145 -6.34 -20.60 -11.17
CA PHE A 145 -5.58 -21.17 -10.07
C PHE A 145 -5.93 -22.63 -9.84
N ARG A 146 -4.97 -23.37 -9.30
CA ARG A 146 -5.05 -24.81 -9.07
C ARG A 146 -6.01 -25.13 -7.94
N HIS A 147 -6.79 -26.22 -8.05
CA HIS A 147 -7.74 -26.66 -7.01
C HIS A 147 -7.10 -27.47 -5.87
N ASP A 148 -5.88 -27.96 -6.04
CA ASP A 148 -5.15 -28.79 -5.07
C ASP A 148 -4.34 -27.98 -4.04
N ILE A 149 -4.51 -26.64 -4.02
CA ILE A 149 -3.81 -25.73 -3.11
C ILE A 149 -4.67 -25.46 -1.87
N ASN A 150 -4.06 -25.54 -0.68
CA ASN A 150 -4.67 -25.02 0.54
C ASN A 150 -4.51 -23.49 0.59
N TYR A 151 -5.56 -22.77 0.21
CA TYR A 151 -5.56 -21.31 0.14
C TYR A 151 -5.50 -20.61 1.51
N GLU A 152 -5.70 -21.30 2.63
CA GLU A 152 -5.46 -20.74 3.97
C GLU A 152 -3.99 -20.46 4.24
N LEU A 153 -3.09 -21.22 3.62
CA LEU A 153 -1.63 -21.09 3.78
C LEU A 153 -1.04 -19.99 2.88
N VAL A 154 -1.68 -19.67 1.77
CA VAL A 154 -1.15 -18.72 0.78
C VAL A 154 -0.95 -17.31 1.37
N PRO A 155 -1.90 -16.71 2.10
CA PRO A 155 -1.67 -15.42 2.76
C PRO A 155 -0.51 -15.43 3.76
N LEU A 156 -0.29 -16.56 4.47
CA LEU A 156 0.80 -16.68 5.42
C LEU A 156 2.16 -16.67 4.72
N LEU A 157 2.23 -17.29 3.55
CA LEU A 157 3.45 -17.32 2.74
C LEU A 157 3.78 -15.92 2.19
N PHE A 158 2.78 -15.18 1.69
CA PHE A 158 2.99 -13.80 1.23
C PHE A 158 3.33 -12.85 2.39
N ASP A 159 2.74 -13.01 3.57
CA ASP A 159 3.10 -12.27 4.78
C ASP A 159 4.57 -12.53 5.18
N ALA A 160 5.02 -13.78 5.13
CA ALA A 160 6.40 -14.15 5.45
C ALA A 160 7.38 -13.56 4.43
N LEU A 161 7.05 -13.66 3.15
CA LEU A 161 7.83 -13.05 2.08
C LEU A 161 7.95 -11.53 2.22
N GLY A 162 6.84 -10.86 2.52
CA GLY A 162 6.83 -9.40 2.72
C GLY A 162 7.71 -8.99 3.90
N ARG A 163 7.67 -9.73 5.02
CA ARG A 163 8.58 -9.49 6.16
C ARG A 163 10.04 -9.68 5.77
N TYR A 164 10.38 -10.77 5.10
CA TYR A 164 11.74 -11.06 4.66
C TYR A 164 12.30 -9.95 3.77
N ILE A 165 11.53 -9.47 2.79
CA ILE A 165 11.91 -8.36 1.91
C ILE A 165 12.25 -7.10 2.73
N GLN A 166 11.48 -6.82 3.78
CA GLN A 166 11.69 -5.66 4.65
C GLN A 166 12.88 -5.85 5.59
N GLU A 167 13.00 -6.99 6.27
CA GLU A 167 14.06 -7.30 7.23
C GLU A 167 15.44 -7.29 6.56
N GLU A 168 15.54 -7.93 5.37
CA GLU A 168 16.76 -7.97 4.57
C GLU A 168 16.99 -6.70 3.72
N ARG A 169 16.05 -5.76 3.74
CA ARG A 169 16.11 -4.50 2.99
C ARG A 169 16.44 -4.71 1.50
N LEU A 170 15.79 -5.71 0.89
CA LEU A 170 16.08 -6.11 -0.49
C LEU A 170 15.89 -4.97 -1.49
N TYR A 171 14.99 -4.03 -1.21
CA TYR A 171 14.77 -2.81 -2.00
C TYR A 171 15.99 -1.88 -2.11
N LYS A 172 17.05 -2.12 -1.32
CA LYS A 172 18.34 -1.41 -1.46
C LYS A 172 19.26 -2.04 -2.50
N LYS A 173 19.10 -3.34 -2.75
CA LYS A 173 19.98 -4.13 -3.62
C LYS A 173 19.34 -4.38 -4.98
N TYR A 174 18.01 -4.46 -5.02
CA TYR A 174 17.23 -4.83 -6.19
C TYR A 174 16.11 -3.84 -6.42
N SER A 175 15.79 -3.58 -7.67
CA SER A 175 14.60 -2.81 -8.03
C SER A 175 13.32 -3.54 -7.58
N VAL A 176 12.24 -2.80 -7.38
CA VAL A 176 10.94 -3.40 -7.02
C VAL A 176 10.47 -4.40 -8.07
N LYS A 177 10.78 -4.13 -9.36
CA LYS A 177 10.48 -5.05 -10.46
C LYS A 177 11.22 -6.38 -10.33
N GLU A 178 12.52 -6.35 -9.97
CA GLU A 178 13.32 -7.57 -9.76
C GLU A 178 12.82 -8.35 -8.54
N ILE A 179 12.54 -7.68 -7.42
CA ILE A 179 11.98 -8.31 -6.22
C ILE A 179 10.66 -9.00 -6.57
N PHE A 180 9.74 -8.28 -7.24
CA PHE A 180 8.44 -8.84 -7.59
C PHE A 180 8.56 -10.05 -8.52
N ARG A 181 9.37 -9.96 -9.56
CA ARG A 181 9.58 -11.05 -10.52
C ARG A 181 10.27 -12.26 -9.89
N GLY A 182 11.25 -12.02 -9.02
CA GLY A 182 12.05 -13.10 -8.41
C GLY A 182 11.37 -13.79 -7.23
N MET A 183 10.34 -13.16 -6.61
CA MET A 183 9.75 -13.68 -5.38
C MET A 183 8.22 -13.82 -5.48
N PRO A 184 7.38 -12.76 -5.36
CA PRO A 184 5.93 -12.91 -5.42
C PRO A 184 5.42 -13.56 -6.71
N LEU A 185 5.99 -13.20 -7.87
CA LEU A 185 5.55 -13.75 -9.15
C LEU A 185 5.90 -15.25 -9.29
N VAL A 186 7.03 -15.68 -8.74
CA VAL A 186 7.40 -17.12 -8.71
C VAL A 186 6.40 -17.91 -7.88
N LEU A 187 6.00 -17.39 -6.70
CA LEU A 187 4.97 -18.02 -5.88
C LEU A 187 3.62 -18.05 -6.62
N LEU A 188 3.20 -16.93 -7.23
CA LEU A 188 1.96 -16.85 -7.99
C LEU A 188 1.93 -17.87 -9.14
N ARG A 189 3.03 -18.05 -9.87
CA ARG A 189 3.14 -19.06 -10.94
C ARG A 189 2.93 -20.48 -10.40
N GLY A 190 3.44 -20.78 -9.22
CA GLY A 190 3.22 -22.07 -8.55
C GLY A 190 1.76 -22.34 -8.18
N LEU A 191 0.94 -21.30 -8.02
CA LEU A 191 -0.48 -21.40 -7.73
C LEU A 191 -1.35 -21.52 -9.01
N CYS A 192 -0.79 -21.21 -10.20
CA CYS A 192 -1.54 -21.11 -11.44
C CYS A 192 -1.69 -22.48 -12.13
N THR A 193 -2.80 -22.58 -12.86
CA THR A 193 -2.98 -23.56 -13.97
C THR A 193 -2.19 -23.09 -15.20
N GLU A 194 -2.13 -23.90 -16.26
CA GLU A 194 -1.54 -23.51 -17.55
C GLU A 194 -2.17 -22.23 -18.09
N ASN A 195 -3.52 -22.14 -18.07
CA ASN A 195 -4.25 -20.94 -18.48
C ASN A 195 -3.86 -19.70 -17.63
N GLY A 196 -3.71 -19.86 -16.31
CA GLY A 196 -3.23 -18.82 -15.44
C GLY A 196 -1.80 -18.37 -15.77
N ILE A 197 -0.90 -19.32 -16.09
CA ILE A 197 0.48 -19.02 -16.48
C ILE A 197 0.54 -18.22 -17.78
N GLU A 198 -0.27 -18.56 -18.80
CA GLU A 198 -0.34 -17.83 -20.04
C GLU A 198 -0.77 -16.36 -19.84
N LYS A 199 -1.76 -16.14 -18.96
CA LYS A 199 -2.18 -14.77 -18.59
C LYS A 199 -1.06 -14.03 -17.83
N LEU A 200 -0.35 -14.70 -16.89
CA LEU A 200 0.76 -14.10 -16.14
C LEU A 200 1.96 -13.71 -17.03
N GLN A 201 2.19 -14.40 -18.16
CA GLN A 201 3.27 -14.02 -19.08
C GLN A 201 3.09 -12.62 -19.66
N LYS A 202 1.87 -12.10 -19.73
CA LYS A 202 1.58 -10.70 -20.14
C LYS A 202 2.08 -9.69 -19.09
N ILE A 203 2.25 -10.09 -17.83
CA ILE A 203 2.82 -9.27 -16.75
C ILE A 203 4.35 -9.22 -16.84
N SER A 204 4.97 -10.24 -17.44
CA SER A 204 6.42 -10.43 -17.43
C SER A 204 7.16 -9.68 -18.56
N ARG A 205 6.41 -9.15 -19.51
CA ARG A 205 6.94 -8.30 -20.59
C ARG A 205 6.91 -6.84 -20.20
#